data_f341be8e9ba3f2386d4b6dd7f1df2df9
#
_entry.id   f341be8e9ba3f2386d4b6dd7f1df2df9
#
_cell.length_a   1.000
_cell.length_b   1.000
_cell.length_c   1.000
_cell.angle_alpha   90.00
_cell.angle_beta   90.00
_cell.angle_gamma   90.00
#
_symmetry.space_group_name_H-M   'P 1'
#
loop_
_entity.id
_entity.type
_entity.pdbx_description
1 polymer ?
#
loop_
_entity_poly.entity_id
_entity_poly.type
_entity_poly.pdbx_seq_one_letter_code
_entity_poly.pdbx_strand_id
1 'polypeptide(L)'
;ANGTALVANTDVTNISISSADFGSATGVASFRVAANGRIVSANTTTIALDASAITSGTLAVARGGTGVDTHTVNGVLLGQGTSAFQTASSSTEGHILTINNSGVPAFSHLQGGTF
;
A
#
# COMPACT_ATOMS: atom_id res chain seq x y z
N ALA A 1 34.75 18.50 45.83
CA ALA A 1 34.27 18.08 44.55
C ALA A 1 32.97 17.32 44.73
N ASN A 2 32.07 17.89 44.23
CA ASN A 2 30.90 17.19 44.15
C ASN A 2 30.95 16.24 43.02
N GLY A 3 30.77 15.06 43.18
CA GLY A 3 30.79 14.03 42.16
C GLY A 3 29.84 14.23 40.97
N THR A 4 29.44 15.41 40.73
CA THR A 4 28.62 15.68 39.56
C THR A 4 29.51 16.03 38.39
N ALA A 5 29.96 15.03 37.67
CA ALA A 5 30.62 15.25 36.39
C ALA A 5 29.58 15.64 35.36
N LEU A 6 29.56 16.90 35.01
CA LEU A 6 28.88 17.35 33.83
C LEU A 6 29.74 16.97 32.62
N VAL A 7 29.22 16.16 31.75
CA VAL A 7 29.87 15.83 30.49
C VAL A 7 29.75 17.06 29.60
N ALA A 8 30.86 17.78 29.40
CA ALA A 8 30.90 18.91 28.48
C ALA A 8 30.78 18.39 27.04
N ASN A 9 30.29 19.21 26.16
CA ASN A 9 30.17 18.90 24.73
C ASN A 9 31.50 18.46 24.11
N THR A 10 32.61 18.97 24.67
CA THR A 10 33.99 18.64 24.27
C THR A 10 34.43 17.26 24.73
N ASP A 11 33.77 16.68 25.74
CA ASP A 11 34.13 15.37 26.28
C ASP A 11 33.47 14.25 25.47
N VAL A 12 32.48 14.58 24.65
CA VAL A 12 31.82 13.64 23.78
C VAL A 12 32.51 13.71 22.41
N THR A 13 33.30 12.71 22.10
CA THR A 13 33.93 12.60 20.81
C THR A 13 32.87 12.68 19.72
N ASN A 14 33.01 13.57 18.78
CA ASN A 14 32.12 13.65 17.64
C ASN A 14 32.15 12.35 16.85
N ILE A 15 31.02 11.71 16.82
CA ILE A 15 30.76 10.69 15.82
C ILE A 15 30.54 11.40 14.49
N SER A 16 31.09 10.88 13.42
CA SER A 16 31.04 11.48 12.09
C SER A 16 29.63 11.46 11.48
N ILE A 17 28.65 11.91 12.24
CA ILE A 17 27.30 12.12 11.73
C ILE A 17 27.14 13.63 11.56
N SER A 18 27.02 14.07 10.32
CA SER A 18 26.69 15.47 10.04
C SER A 18 25.28 15.79 10.54
N SER A 19 25.15 17.00 11.08
CA SER A 19 23.84 17.51 11.45
C SER A 19 22.94 17.54 10.20
N ALA A 20 21.90 16.76 10.20
CA ALA A 20 20.96 16.62 9.09
C ALA A 20 19.67 15.99 9.56
N ASP A 21 18.61 16.17 8.79
CA ASP A 21 17.37 15.43 8.96
C ASP A 21 17.48 14.05 8.28
N PHE A 22 17.10 13.01 9.00
CA PHE A 22 17.09 11.65 8.48
C PHE A 22 15.67 11.14 8.40
N GLY A 23 15.32 10.59 7.25
CA GLY A 23 13.98 10.17 6.91
C GLY A 23 13.25 11.20 6.05
N SER A 24 12.20 10.76 5.37
CA SER A 24 11.37 11.56 4.49
C SER A 24 10.06 10.84 4.22
N ALA A 25 9.18 11.43 3.39
CA ALA A 25 7.94 10.77 2.96
C ALA A 25 8.22 9.46 2.17
N THR A 26 9.40 9.33 1.56
CA THR A 26 9.79 8.17 0.75
C THR A 26 11.02 7.44 1.29
N GLY A 27 11.46 7.78 2.49
CA GLY A 27 12.64 7.19 3.09
C GLY A 27 12.53 7.06 4.60
N VAL A 28 12.91 5.91 5.13
CA VAL A 28 12.98 5.68 6.57
C VAL A 28 14.37 6.05 7.09
N ALA A 29 14.42 6.62 8.29
CA ALA A 29 15.68 6.82 9.00
C ALA A 29 16.21 5.46 9.49
N SER A 30 17.46 5.18 9.18
CA SER A 30 18.18 3.99 9.64
C SER A 30 19.30 4.43 10.56
N PHE A 31 19.36 3.86 11.75
CA PHE A 31 20.35 4.17 12.75
C PHE A 31 21.12 2.94 13.18
N ARG A 32 22.42 3.11 13.39
CA ARG A 32 23.27 2.11 14.05
C ARG A 32 23.62 2.62 15.44
N VAL A 33 23.33 1.82 16.45
CA VAL A 33 23.59 2.14 17.85
C VAL A 33 24.75 1.30 18.34
N ALA A 34 25.71 1.90 19.01
CA ALA A 34 26.82 1.21 19.67
C ALA A 34 26.37 0.59 20.99
N ALA A 35 27.18 -0.32 21.55
CA ALA A 35 26.89 -1.02 22.79
C ALA A 35 26.70 -0.07 24.00
N ASN A 36 27.26 1.15 23.94
CA ASN A 36 27.08 2.17 24.96
C ASN A 36 25.84 3.04 24.75
N GLY A 37 24.95 2.70 23.82
CA GLY A 37 23.71 3.40 23.56
C GLY A 37 23.82 4.63 22.64
N ARG A 38 25.01 4.91 22.08
CA ARG A 38 25.22 6.08 21.21
C ARG A 38 24.95 5.73 19.75
N ILE A 39 24.35 6.66 19.01
CA ILE A 39 24.17 6.52 17.57
C ILE A 39 25.55 6.72 16.91
N VAL A 40 26.00 5.77 16.14
CA VAL A 40 27.31 5.81 15.43
C VAL A 40 27.15 6.05 13.93
N SER A 41 25.97 5.82 13.39
CA SER A 41 25.64 6.22 12.00
C SER A 41 24.16 6.47 11.85
N ALA A 42 23.80 7.32 10.95
CA ALA A 42 22.43 7.61 10.55
C ALA A 42 22.37 7.79 9.03
N ASN A 43 21.39 7.19 8.41
CA ASN A 43 21.17 7.27 6.96
C ASN A 43 19.68 7.33 6.66
N THR A 44 19.32 7.80 5.49
CA THR A 44 17.99 7.65 4.94
C THR A 44 17.99 6.49 3.95
N THR A 45 17.17 5.49 4.19
CA THR A 45 16.99 4.34 3.30
C THR A 45 15.68 4.51 2.57
N THR A 46 15.71 4.42 1.25
CA THR A 46 14.49 4.50 0.43
C THR A 46 13.52 3.38 0.81
N ILE A 47 12.26 3.73 0.94
CA ILE A 47 11.20 2.74 1.17
C ILE A 47 10.95 2.02 -0.16
N ALA A 48 11.46 0.81 -0.29
CA ALA A 48 11.11 -0.12 -1.37
C ALA A 48 10.11 -1.13 -0.79
N LEU A 49 8.82 -0.87 -0.98
CA LEU A 49 7.77 -1.73 -0.48
C LEU A 49 7.44 -2.78 -1.54
N ASP A 50 7.70 -4.03 -1.23
CA ASP A 50 7.25 -5.15 -2.05
C ASP A 50 5.72 -5.32 -1.87
N ALA A 51 5.02 -5.71 -2.93
CA ALA A 51 3.58 -5.98 -2.87
C ALA A 51 3.23 -7.04 -1.81
N SER A 52 4.13 -7.98 -1.55
CA SER A 52 3.99 -8.99 -0.49
C SER A 52 3.96 -8.41 0.93
N ALA A 53 4.44 -7.18 1.12
CA ALA A 53 4.40 -6.49 2.39
C ALA A 53 3.02 -5.88 2.71
N ILE A 54 2.11 -5.85 1.74
CA ILE A 54 0.72 -5.40 1.94
C ILE A 54 -0.08 -6.60 2.45
N THR A 55 -0.09 -6.79 3.76
CA THR A 55 -0.69 -7.98 4.40
C THR A 55 -2.13 -7.76 4.86
N SER A 56 -2.64 -6.55 4.79
CA SER A 56 -4.00 -6.21 5.24
C SER A 56 -4.50 -4.93 4.58
N GLY A 57 -5.82 -4.76 4.57
CA GLY A 57 -6.49 -3.60 4.03
C GLY A 57 -6.83 -3.71 2.54
N THR A 58 -7.58 -2.74 2.06
CA THR A 58 -8.03 -2.67 0.66
C THR A 58 -7.20 -1.62 -0.09
N LEU A 59 -6.54 -2.03 -1.17
CA LEU A 59 -5.85 -1.08 -2.04
C LEU A 59 -6.89 -0.34 -2.91
N ALA A 60 -6.95 0.96 -2.78
CA ALA A 60 -7.88 1.78 -3.53
C ALA A 60 -7.62 1.72 -5.06
N VAL A 61 -8.67 1.88 -5.85
CA VAL A 61 -8.59 1.88 -7.32
C VAL A 61 -7.60 2.92 -7.84
N ALA A 62 -7.56 4.10 -7.23
CA ALA A 62 -6.61 5.16 -7.58
C ALA A 62 -5.14 4.78 -7.38
N ARG A 63 -4.85 3.69 -6.68
CA ARG A 63 -3.52 3.14 -6.42
C ARG A 63 -3.26 1.82 -7.15
N GLY A 64 -4.12 1.48 -8.11
CA GLY A 64 -4.02 0.24 -8.89
C GLY A 64 -4.66 -0.99 -8.23
N GLY A 65 -5.38 -0.81 -7.13
CA GLY A 65 -6.17 -1.87 -6.51
C GLY A 65 -7.56 -2.02 -7.10
N THR A 66 -8.30 -3.00 -6.63
CA THR A 66 -9.70 -3.23 -7.02
C THR A 66 -10.69 -2.45 -6.15
N GLY A 67 -10.22 -1.91 -5.03
CA GLY A 67 -11.04 -1.18 -4.06
C GLY A 67 -11.91 -2.07 -3.16
N VAL A 68 -11.74 -3.38 -3.27
CA VAL A 68 -12.42 -4.38 -2.43
C VAL A 68 -11.42 -5.45 -1.98
N ASP A 69 -11.72 -6.13 -0.90
CA ASP A 69 -10.90 -7.21 -0.32
C ASP A 69 -11.30 -8.60 -0.80
N THR A 70 -12.49 -8.74 -1.36
CA THR A 70 -13.02 -10.02 -1.87
C THR A 70 -13.79 -9.82 -3.17
N HIS A 71 -13.83 -10.86 -3.97
CA HIS A 71 -14.61 -10.93 -5.20
C HIS A 71 -15.46 -12.20 -5.24
N THR A 72 -16.56 -12.14 -5.95
CA THR A 72 -17.39 -13.33 -6.19
C THR A 72 -16.62 -14.35 -7.04
N VAL A 73 -16.58 -15.59 -6.58
CA VAL A 73 -15.94 -16.69 -7.32
C VAL A 73 -16.59 -16.84 -8.70
N ASN A 74 -15.77 -16.98 -9.72
CA ASN A 74 -16.18 -17.07 -11.13
C ASN A 74 -16.91 -15.81 -11.65
N GLY A 75 -16.79 -14.68 -10.96
CA GLY A 75 -17.33 -13.41 -11.40
C GLY A 75 -16.44 -12.69 -12.41
N VAL A 76 -17.04 -11.87 -13.24
CA VAL A 76 -16.37 -10.95 -14.15
C VAL A 76 -16.26 -9.58 -13.47
N LEU A 77 -15.04 -9.03 -13.40
CA LEU A 77 -14.83 -7.73 -12.78
C LEU A 77 -15.24 -6.60 -13.73
N LEU A 78 -16.02 -5.67 -13.23
CA LEU A 78 -16.49 -4.50 -13.96
C LEU A 78 -15.82 -3.24 -13.41
N GLY A 79 -15.23 -2.46 -14.31
CA GLY A 79 -14.67 -1.15 -13.97
C GLY A 79 -15.77 -0.17 -13.59
N GLN A 80 -15.53 0.60 -12.52
CA GLN A 80 -16.45 1.61 -11.99
C GLN A 80 -15.81 3.00 -11.91
N GLY A 81 -14.93 3.31 -12.87
CA GLY A 81 -14.17 4.56 -12.84
C GLY A 81 -13.26 4.64 -11.62
N THR A 82 -13.47 5.59 -10.74
CA THR A 82 -12.69 5.77 -9.50
C THR A 82 -13.24 4.97 -8.30
N SER A 83 -14.41 4.35 -8.45
CA SER A 83 -15.03 3.53 -7.41
C SER A 83 -14.51 2.10 -7.44
N ALA A 84 -14.75 1.37 -6.37
CA ALA A 84 -14.39 -0.06 -6.27
C ALA A 84 -14.99 -0.86 -7.44
N PHE A 85 -14.23 -1.84 -7.93
CA PHE A 85 -14.69 -2.74 -8.97
C PHE A 85 -15.93 -3.50 -8.49
N GLN A 86 -16.88 -3.66 -9.39
CA GLN A 86 -18.05 -4.52 -9.17
C GLN A 86 -17.83 -5.88 -9.84
N THR A 87 -18.62 -6.85 -9.43
CA THR A 87 -18.57 -8.18 -10.01
C THR A 87 -19.92 -8.51 -10.64
N ALA A 88 -19.92 -8.86 -11.92
CA ALA A 88 -21.05 -9.52 -12.56
C ALA A 88 -20.86 -11.04 -12.48
N SER A 89 -21.86 -11.75 -12.04
CA SER A 89 -21.84 -13.21 -11.95
C SER A 89 -23.20 -13.80 -12.24
N SER A 90 -23.22 -15.07 -12.60
CA SER A 90 -24.44 -15.88 -12.71
C SER A 90 -24.12 -17.34 -12.39
N SER A 91 -25.04 -18.01 -11.71
CA SER A 91 -25.03 -19.44 -11.50
C SER A 91 -25.99 -20.18 -12.45
N THR A 92 -26.66 -19.46 -13.34
CA THR A 92 -27.64 -20.04 -14.27
C THR A 92 -26.96 -20.46 -15.55
N GLU A 93 -27.07 -21.74 -15.89
CA GLU A 93 -26.57 -22.28 -17.15
C GLU A 93 -27.22 -21.57 -18.34
N GLY A 94 -26.45 -21.34 -19.39
CA GLY A 94 -26.90 -20.64 -20.59
C GLY A 94 -26.96 -19.14 -20.51
N HIS A 95 -26.63 -18.54 -19.34
CA HIS A 95 -26.45 -17.11 -19.26
C HIS A 95 -25.17 -16.67 -20.00
N ILE A 96 -25.28 -15.58 -20.71
CA ILE A 96 -24.16 -14.92 -21.40
C ILE A 96 -23.97 -13.50 -20.85
N LEU A 97 -22.77 -12.97 -20.98
CA LEU A 97 -22.50 -11.59 -20.63
C LEU A 97 -23.03 -10.68 -21.73
N THR A 98 -23.99 -9.85 -21.39
CA THR A 98 -24.64 -8.89 -22.30
C THR A 98 -24.58 -7.48 -21.73
N ILE A 99 -24.88 -6.50 -22.56
CA ILE A 99 -25.08 -5.12 -22.11
C ILE A 99 -26.58 -4.93 -21.87
N ASN A 100 -26.94 -4.57 -20.65
CA ASN A 100 -28.33 -4.29 -20.31
C ASN A 100 -28.81 -2.92 -20.83
N ASN A 101 -30.08 -2.61 -20.63
CA ASN A 101 -30.69 -1.37 -21.09
C ASN A 101 -30.08 -0.09 -20.46
N SER A 102 -29.34 -0.24 -19.38
CA SER A 102 -28.61 0.86 -18.72
C SER A 102 -27.17 0.99 -19.20
N GLY A 103 -26.77 0.22 -20.21
CA GLY A 103 -25.40 0.23 -20.72
C GLY A 103 -24.39 -0.51 -19.86
N VAL A 104 -24.84 -1.34 -18.92
CA VAL A 104 -23.98 -2.03 -17.95
C VAL A 104 -23.86 -3.52 -18.34
N PRO A 105 -22.63 -4.10 -18.34
CA PRO A 105 -22.47 -5.53 -18.54
C PRO A 105 -23.16 -6.33 -17.43
N ALA A 106 -23.94 -7.31 -17.83
CA ALA A 106 -24.67 -8.20 -16.91
C ALA A 106 -24.90 -9.55 -17.57
N PHE A 107 -25.05 -10.60 -16.77
CA PHE A 107 -25.39 -11.93 -17.29
C PHE A 107 -26.90 -12.03 -17.47
N SER A 108 -27.32 -12.51 -18.61
CA SER A 108 -28.72 -12.78 -18.93
C SER A 108 -28.85 -13.88 -19.96
N HIS A 109 -30.07 -14.36 -20.16
CA HIS A 109 -30.36 -15.23 -21.29
C HIS A 109 -30.16 -14.46 -22.60
N LEU A 110 -29.75 -15.18 -23.64
CA LEU A 110 -29.71 -14.62 -24.99
C LEU A 110 -31.14 -14.21 -25.37
N GLN A 111 -31.29 -12.93 -25.61
CA GLN A 111 -32.56 -12.40 -26.12
C GLN A 111 -32.55 -12.50 -27.64
N GLY A 112 -33.54 -13.14 -28.18
CA GLY A 112 -33.62 -13.40 -29.63
C GLY A 112 -33.92 -12.18 -30.48
N GLY A 113 -33.84 -10.99 -29.97
CA GLY A 113 -34.10 -9.78 -30.73
C GLY A 113 -35.47 -9.75 -31.42
N THR A 114 -35.93 -8.58 -31.77
CA THR A 114 -37.15 -8.40 -32.58
C THR A 114 -36.72 -8.20 -34.02
N PHE A 115 -37.18 -9.06 -34.85
CA PHE A 115 -36.91 -8.98 -36.30
C PHE A 115 -38.06 -8.29 -37.02
#